data_dce774f8593af01506da6b2064a6da5c
#
_entry.id   dce774f8593af01506da6b2064a6da5c
#
_cell.length_a   1.000
_cell.length_b   1.000
_cell.length_c   1.000
_cell.angle_alpha   90.00
_cell.angle_beta   90.00
_cell.angle_gamma   90.00
#
_symmetry.space_group_name_H-M   'P 1'
#
loop_
_entity.id
_entity.type
_entity.pdbx_description
1 polymer ?
#
loop_
_entity_poly.entity_id
_entity_poly.type
_entity_poly.pdbx_seq_one_letter_code
_entity_poly.pdbx_strand_id
1 'polypeptide(L)'
;MLAVVALLSGCYGLALGADKESPSSVPFTVASVRLEQNATDRDAEVVFEIKGGAEGLTTLTVISPDGRTVIDFTAPNTSGLAGIQQFRFETPEHRDVKRLTTAYPEGVYSFVGATAAGEKLNSKSALSHKLPATVSFLRPGAGARGVGVRNLKVTWTPVKNIAAYIIKIEQPKAGVNLTSTLPEAMTTFAVPDGFLRAGTEYQLAVGTVSHEGNISFVETTFTTAGEGVKP
;
A
#
# COMPACT_ATOMS: atom_id res chain seq x y z
N MET A 1 81.59 38.78 21.36
CA MET A 1 80.40 39.14 20.60
C MET A 1 79.59 37.86 20.42
N LEU A 2 78.57 37.71 21.27
CA LEU A 2 77.62 36.57 21.20
C LEU A 2 76.42 36.98 20.34
N ALA A 3 76.13 36.21 19.31
CA ALA A 3 74.93 36.35 18.51
C ALA A 3 73.82 35.40 19.12
N VAL A 4 72.69 35.97 19.52
CA VAL A 4 71.51 35.23 19.97
C VAL A 4 70.64 35.00 18.76
N VAL A 5 70.35 33.72 18.44
CA VAL A 5 69.42 33.32 17.45
C VAL A 5 68.10 33.03 18.15
N ALA A 6 67.04 33.80 17.83
CA ALA A 6 65.69 33.57 18.32
C ALA A 6 64.96 32.60 17.37
N LEU A 7 64.55 31.43 17.88
CA LEU A 7 63.67 30.47 17.24
C LEU A 7 62.19 30.87 17.43
N LEU A 8 61.53 31.25 16.35
CA LEU A 8 60.10 31.46 16.31
C LEU A 8 59.39 30.10 16.05
N SER A 9 58.75 29.52 17.07
CA SER A 9 57.86 28.36 16.95
C SER A 9 56.47 28.82 16.44
N GLY A 10 56.20 28.56 15.17
CA GLY A 10 54.85 28.73 14.64
C GLY A 10 53.94 27.56 15.06
N CYS A 11 52.93 27.81 15.88
CA CYS A 11 51.84 26.88 16.13
C CYS A 11 50.89 26.87 14.92
N TYR A 12 50.95 25.82 14.11
CA TYR A 12 49.88 25.53 13.16
C TYR A 12 48.69 24.89 13.91
N GLY A 13 47.67 25.70 14.14
CA GLY A 13 46.37 25.20 14.62
C GLY A 13 45.70 24.41 13.53
N LEU A 14 45.62 23.08 13.64
CA LEU A 14 44.72 22.23 12.89
C LEU A 14 43.28 22.58 13.31
N ALA A 15 42.58 23.30 12.43
CA ALA A 15 41.12 23.44 12.53
C ALA A 15 40.49 22.07 12.20
N LEU A 16 40.12 21.31 13.21
CA LEU A 16 39.22 20.17 13.06
C LEU A 16 37.88 20.72 12.54
N GLY A 17 37.62 20.50 11.25
CA GLY A 17 36.33 20.72 10.65
C GLY A 17 35.34 19.83 11.40
N ALA A 18 34.41 20.43 12.14
CA ALA A 18 33.27 19.71 12.65
C ALA A 18 32.49 19.17 11.47
N ASP A 19 32.52 17.86 11.27
CA ASP A 19 31.59 17.18 10.38
C ASP A 19 30.18 17.58 10.83
N LYS A 20 29.49 18.36 10.01
CA LYS A 20 28.06 18.60 10.18
C LYS A 20 27.39 17.24 10.04
N GLU A 21 27.03 16.61 11.17
CA GLU A 21 26.12 15.49 11.16
C GLU A 21 24.92 15.87 10.28
N SER A 22 24.75 15.15 9.18
CA SER A 22 23.55 15.27 8.38
C SER A 22 22.38 14.98 9.30
N PRO A 23 21.34 15.83 9.34
CA PRO A 23 20.22 15.62 10.22
C PRO A 23 19.65 14.21 10.00
N SER A 24 19.66 13.40 11.07
CA SER A 24 19.16 12.02 11.04
C SER A 24 17.73 12.03 10.51
N SER A 25 17.48 11.28 9.43
CA SER A 25 16.11 11.07 8.94
C SER A 25 15.50 9.86 9.64
N VAL A 26 14.22 9.90 9.94
CA VAL A 26 13.46 8.77 10.48
C VAL A 26 12.66 8.07 9.38
N PRO A 27 12.28 6.79 9.54
CA PRO A 27 11.47 6.12 8.54
C PRO A 27 10.03 6.67 8.53
N PHE A 28 9.37 6.62 7.38
CA PHE A 28 7.92 6.74 7.30
C PHE A 28 7.23 5.63 8.11
N THR A 29 6.08 5.91 8.69
CA THR A 29 5.26 4.88 9.36
C THR A 29 4.80 3.80 8.36
N VAL A 30 4.49 4.19 7.13
CA VAL A 30 4.26 3.32 5.98
C VAL A 30 4.88 3.99 4.76
N ALA A 31 5.65 3.23 3.98
CA ALA A 31 6.10 3.60 2.65
C ALA A 31 6.16 2.33 1.82
N SER A 32 5.21 2.13 0.94
CA SER A 32 5.13 0.94 0.11
C SER A 32 4.75 1.27 -1.33
N VAL A 33 5.26 0.46 -2.24
CA VAL A 33 4.83 0.39 -3.64
C VAL A 33 4.57 -1.07 -3.98
N ARG A 34 3.48 -1.34 -4.68
CA ARG A 34 3.09 -2.70 -5.07
C ARG A 34 2.34 -2.72 -6.39
N LEU A 35 2.31 -3.87 -7.03
CA LEU A 35 1.46 -4.17 -8.17
C LEU A 35 0.19 -4.86 -7.65
N GLU A 36 -0.97 -4.32 -8.02
CA GLU A 36 -2.27 -4.96 -7.82
C GLU A 36 -2.85 -5.36 -9.18
N GLN A 37 -3.43 -6.55 -9.29
CA GLN A 37 -4.21 -6.96 -10.45
C GLN A 37 -5.62 -7.37 -10.05
N ASN A 38 -6.58 -7.09 -10.93
CA ASN A 38 -7.86 -7.75 -10.98
C ASN A 38 -7.83 -8.82 -12.10
N ALA A 39 -7.64 -10.08 -11.71
CA ALA A 39 -7.53 -11.16 -12.68
C ALA A 39 -8.87 -11.45 -13.40
N THR A 40 -10.01 -11.03 -12.82
CA THR A 40 -11.34 -11.14 -13.45
C THR A 40 -11.47 -10.20 -14.64
N ASP A 41 -11.04 -8.94 -14.48
CA ASP A 41 -11.13 -7.89 -15.52
C ASP A 41 -9.89 -7.85 -16.41
N ARG A 42 -8.83 -8.56 -16.01
CA ARG A 42 -7.53 -8.65 -16.70
C ARG A 42 -6.82 -7.30 -16.78
N ASP A 43 -6.87 -6.55 -15.72
CA ASP A 43 -6.18 -5.27 -15.56
C ASP A 43 -5.29 -5.25 -14.33
N ALA A 44 -4.45 -4.24 -14.26
CA ALA A 44 -3.55 -4.04 -13.15
C ALA A 44 -3.27 -2.55 -12.94
N GLU A 45 -2.84 -2.23 -11.72
CA GLU A 45 -2.42 -0.90 -11.31
C GLU A 45 -1.18 -0.97 -10.41
N VAL A 46 -0.45 0.16 -10.31
CA VAL A 46 0.61 0.34 -9.31
C VAL A 46 0.06 1.22 -8.21
N VAL A 47 0.18 0.74 -6.99
CA VAL A 47 -0.34 1.41 -5.79
C VAL A 47 0.82 1.84 -4.90
N PHE A 48 0.81 3.12 -4.50
CA PHE A 48 1.70 3.69 -3.49
C PHE A 48 0.89 3.99 -2.23
N GLU A 49 1.34 3.51 -1.09
CA GLU A 49 0.72 3.81 0.20
C GLU A 49 1.75 4.40 1.16
N ILE A 50 1.47 5.61 1.65
CA ILE A 50 2.39 6.40 2.46
C ILE A 50 1.68 6.93 3.70
N LYS A 51 2.31 6.76 4.89
CA LYS A 51 1.88 7.37 6.15
C LYS A 51 3.07 8.05 6.81
N GLY A 52 2.92 9.34 7.10
CA GLY A 52 3.94 10.17 7.71
C GLY A 52 3.87 10.26 9.24
N GLY A 53 2.97 9.50 9.88
CA GLY A 53 2.75 9.60 11.32
C GLY A 53 1.76 10.70 11.72
N ALA A 54 1.67 10.99 13.03
CA ALA A 54 0.65 11.89 13.60
C ALA A 54 0.80 13.34 13.14
N GLU A 55 2.03 13.81 12.93
CA GLU A 55 2.32 15.19 12.52
C GLU A 55 1.95 15.49 11.08
N GLY A 56 1.69 14.46 10.27
CA GLY A 56 1.39 14.61 8.85
C GLY A 56 2.57 15.12 8.02
N LEU A 57 2.46 14.95 6.71
CA LEU A 57 3.47 15.32 5.72
C LEU A 57 3.18 16.69 5.13
N THR A 58 4.22 17.52 5.00
CA THR A 58 4.21 18.77 4.24
C THR A 58 4.88 18.61 2.88
N THR A 59 5.80 17.64 2.76
CA THR A 59 6.41 17.28 1.47
C THR A 59 6.50 15.77 1.34
N LEU A 60 6.40 15.28 0.11
CA LEU A 60 6.62 13.89 -0.26
C LEU A 60 7.17 13.82 -1.67
N THR A 61 8.31 13.20 -1.85
CA THR A 61 8.89 12.87 -3.16
C THR A 61 9.13 11.37 -3.22
N VAL A 62 8.67 10.73 -4.30
CA VAL A 62 8.95 9.31 -4.57
C VAL A 62 9.76 9.21 -5.85
N ILE A 63 10.90 8.53 -5.76
CA ILE A 63 11.86 8.36 -6.86
C ILE A 63 11.90 6.88 -7.24
N SER A 64 11.68 6.59 -8.52
CA SER A 64 11.75 5.24 -9.09
C SER A 64 13.20 4.73 -9.23
N PRO A 65 13.40 3.41 -9.46
CA PRO A 65 14.75 2.84 -9.59
C PRO A 65 15.60 3.42 -10.73
N ASP A 66 14.95 3.94 -11.77
CA ASP A 66 15.60 4.60 -12.92
C ASP A 66 15.84 6.11 -12.71
N GLY A 67 15.62 6.61 -11.47
CA GLY A 67 15.90 7.99 -11.07
C GLY A 67 14.83 9.02 -11.40
N ARG A 68 13.68 8.61 -11.96
CA ARG A 68 12.56 9.53 -12.23
C ARG A 68 11.78 9.82 -10.96
N THR A 69 11.37 11.07 -10.77
CA THR A 69 10.36 11.44 -9.78
C THR A 69 8.99 11.00 -10.27
N VAL A 70 8.33 10.11 -9.54
CA VAL A 70 6.99 9.58 -9.88
C VAL A 70 5.89 10.21 -9.05
N ILE A 71 6.22 10.72 -7.87
CA ILE A 71 5.31 11.52 -7.02
C ILE A 71 6.10 12.70 -6.48
N ASP A 72 5.53 13.90 -6.59
CA ASP A 72 6.04 15.11 -5.96
C ASP A 72 4.86 15.89 -5.38
N PHE A 73 4.86 16.05 -4.06
CA PHE A 73 3.82 16.74 -3.32
C PHE A 73 4.45 17.74 -2.36
N THR A 74 3.91 18.96 -2.39
CA THR A 74 4.23 20.01 -1.43
C THR A 74 2.92 20.61 -0.92
N ALA A 75 2.74 20.66 0.40
CA ALA A 75 1.59 21.32 1.00
C ALA A 75 1.57 22.82 0.68
N PRO A 76 0.45 23.39 0.28
CA PRO A 76 0.38 24.80 -0.12
C PRO A 76 0.53 25.77 1.06
N ASN A 77 0.43 25.29 2.29
CA ASN A 77 0.51 26.06 3.50
C ASN A 77 1.53 25.44 4.46
N THR A 78 2.48 26.25 4.92
CA THR A 78 3.52 25.85 5.89
C THR A 78 3.09 25.95 7.35
N SER A 79 1.81 26.30 7.63
CA SER A 79 1.32 26.27 9.01
C SER A 79 1.31 24.84 9.55
N GLY A 80 1.65 24.65 10.82
CA GLY A 80 1.72 23.34 11.47
C GLY A 80 0.43 22.50 11.48
N LEU A 81 -0.66 23.01 10.87
CA LEU A 81 -1.93 22.32 10.72
C LEU A 81 -2.15 21.75 9.31
N ALA A 82 -1.20 21.94 8.38
CA ALA A 82 -1.36 21.57 6.95
C ALA A 82 -0.82 20.16 6.61
N GLY A 83 -0.33 19.40 7.57
CA GLY A 83 0.21 18.06 7.32
C GLY A 83 -0.87 17.05 6.92
N ILE A 84 -0.58 16.24 5.90
CA ILE A 84 -1.43 15.15 5.46
C ILE A 84 -0.88 13.84 6.02
N GLN A 85 -1.69 13.11 6.79
CA GLN A 85 -1.23 11.91 7.49
C GLN A 85 -1.05 10.70 6.59
N GLN A 86 -1.88 10.60 5.54
CA GLN A 86 -1.89 9.43 4.66
C GLN A 86 -2.14 9.82 3.22
N PHE A 87 -1.39 9.19 2.32
CA PHE A 87 -1.62 9.18 0.88
C PHE A 87 -1.81 7.76 0.40
N ARG A 88 -2.74 7.57 -0.53
CA ARG A 88 -2.83 6.42 -1.41
C ARG A 88 -2.91 6.94 -2.83
N PHE A 89 -1.93 6.62 -3.65
CA PHE A 89 -1.89 6.92 -5.07
C PHE A 89 -2.03 5.63 -5.85
N GLU A 90 -2.89 5.63 -6.83
CA GLU A 90 -3.14 4.50 -7.71
C GLU A 90 -2.98 4.99 -9.15
N THR A 91 -2.34 4.19 -9.98
CA THR A 91 -2.40 4.44 -11.42
C THR A 91 -3.78 4.07 -11.92
N PRO A 92 -4.24 4.60 -13.07
CA PRO A 92 -5.41 4.03 -13.72
C PRO A 92 -5.21 2.53 -13.97
N GLU A 93 -6.28 1.76 -13.87
CA GLU A 93 -6.30 0.35 -14.24
C GLU A 93 -5.93 0.16 -15.71
N HIS A 94 -4.97 -0.70 -15.98
CA HIS A 94 -4.46 -0.94 -17.33
C HIS A 94 -4.57 -2.41 -17.73
N ARG A 95 -5.22 -2.68 -18.86
CA ARG A 95 -5.23 -4.01 -19.48
C ARG A 95 -3.91 -4.34 -20.18
N ASP A 96 -3.16 -3.33 -20.61
CA ASP A 96 -1.79 -3.49 -21.09
C ASP A 96 -0.81 -3.48 -19.88
N VAL A 97 -0.75 -4.61 -19.20
CA VAL A 97 0.14 -4.80 -18.03
C VAL A 97 1.61 -4.58 -18.41
N LYS A 98 2.03 -4.91 -19.65
CA LYS A 98 3.39 -4.69 -20.12
C LYS A 98 3.73 -3.20 -20.18
N ARG A 99 2.81 -2.37 -20.64
CA ARG A 99 3.00 -0.91 -20.66
C ARG A 99 3.10 -0.37 -19.24
N LEU A 100 2.25 -0.85 -18.32
CA LEU A 100 2.29 -0.45 -16.92
C LEU A 100 3.63 -0.80 -16.27
N THR A 101 4.09 -2.04 -16.41
CA THR A 101 5.35 -2.53 -15.83
C THR A 101 6.59 -1.87 -16.45
N THR A 102 6.51 -1.43 -17.72
CA THR A 102 7.56 -0.63 -18.34
C THR A 102 7.60 0.79 -17.75
N ALA A 103 6.44 1.38 -17.48
CA ALA A 103 6.35 2.72 -16.89
C ALA A 103 6.79 2.74 -15.42
N TYR A 104 6.58 1.63 -14.70
CA TYR A 104 6.96 1.43 -13.30
C TYR A 104 7.90 0.23 -13.16
N PRO A 105 9.22 0.41 -13.37
CA PRO A 105 10.17 -0.70 -13.40
C PRO A 105 10.34 -1.35 -12.02
N GLU A 106 10.69 -2.64 -12.02
CA GLU A 106 11.09 -3.35 -10.82
C GLU A 106 12.32 -2.72 -10.18
N GLY A 107 12.41 -2.80 -8.87
CA GLY A 107 13.55 -2.30 -8.10
C GLY A 107 13.14 -1.46 -6.91
N VAL A 108 14.10 -0.75 -6.34
CA VAL A 108 13.94 0.01 -5.10
C VAL A 108 13.47 1.43 -5.40
N TYR A 109 12.29 1.76 -4.92
CA TYR A 109 11.75 3.12 -4.87
C TYR A 109 12.18 3.80 -3.58
N SER A 110 12.60 5.06 -3.67
CA SER A 110 12.99 5.88 -2.53
C SER A 110 11.89 6.89 -2.20
N PHE A 111 11.53 6.97 -0.93
CA PHE A 111 10.52 7.88 -0.40
C PHE A 111 11.21 8.90 0.50
N VAL A 112 11.07 10.16 0.19
CA VAL A 112 11.66 11.28 0.95
C VAL A 112 10.57 12.27 1.27
N GLY A 113 10.56 12.82 2.47
CA GLY A 113 9.55 13.78 2.88
C GLY A 113 9.93 14.56 4.12
N ALA A 114 9.03 15.46 4.51
CA ALA A 114 9.12 16.19 5.77
C ALA A 114 7.75 16.27 6.43
N THR A 115 7.72 16.25 7.76
CA THR A 115 6.51 16.46 8.56
C THR A 115 6.23 17.95 8.76
N ALA A 116 5.04 18.28 9.26
CA ALA A 116 4.68 19.64 9.67
C ALA A 116 5.56 20.17 10.82
N ALA A 117 6.12 19.27 11.64
CA ALA A 117 7.11 19.62 12.68
C ALA A 117 8.53 19.83 12.15
N GLY A 118 8.77 19.63 10.85
CA GLY A 118 10.08 19.80 10.21
C GLY A 118 10.98 18.56 10.29
N GLU A 119 10.48 17.43 10.81
CA GLU A 119 11.21 16.17 10.84
C GLU A 119 11.39 15.62 9.42
N LYS A 120 12.59 15.19 9.06
CA LYS A 120 12.89 14.58 7.75
C LYS A 120 12.61 13.09 7.77
N LEU A 121 11.92 12.62 6.76
CA LEU A 121 11.54 11.22 6.60
C LEU A 121 12.25 10.61 5.39
N ASN A 122 12.67 9.35 5.53
CA ASN A 122 13.26 8.58 4.42
C ASN A 122 12.93 7.09 4.59
N SER A 123 12.43 6.47 3.51
CA SER A 123 12.19 5.03 3.45
C SER A 123 12.43 4.50 2.04
N LYS A 124 12.51 3.19 1.93
CA LYS A 124 12.64 2.47 0.66
C LYS A 124 11.63 1.34 0.60
N SER A 125 11.10 1.07 -0.59
CA SER A 125 10.24 -0.09 -0.87
C SER A 125 10.60 -0.67 -2.22
N ALA A 126 10.66 -1.99 -2.32
CA ALA A 126 10.93 -2.66 -3.58
C ALA A 126 9.62 -2.99 -4.30
N LEU A 127 9.53 -2.63 -5.60
CA LEU A 127 8.50 -3.11 -6.49
C LEU A 127 9.01 -4.36 -7.21
N SER A 128 8.22 -5.43 -7.18
CA SER A 128 8.35 -6.62 -8.01
C SER A 128 7.12 -6.72 -8.92
N HIS A 129 7.27 -7.31 -10.09
CA HIS A 129 6.11 -7.58 -10.97
C HIS A 129 5.56 -9.01 -10.82
N LYS A 130 6.11 -9.77 -9.88
CA LYS A 130 5.66 -11.12 -9.60
C LYS A 130 4.35 -11.10 -8.80
N LEU A 131 3.27 -11.44 -9.47
CA LEU A 131 1.95 -11.53 -8.86
C LEU A 131 1.72 -12.90 -8.22
N PRO A 132 1.02 -12.97 -7.06
CA PRO A 132 0.62 -14.22 -6.47
C PRO A 132 -0.48 -14.90 -7.30
N ALA A 133 -0.58 -16.23 -7.19
CA ALA A 133 -1.66 -16.99 -7.79
C ALA A 133 -3.01 -16.59 -7.18
N THR A 134 -4.08 -16.67 -7.97
CA THR A 134 -5.44 -16.35 -7.54
C THR A 134 -6.15 -17.53 -6.90
N VAL A 135 -7.22 -17.26 -6.15
CA VAL A 135 -8.12 -18.28 -5.63
C VAL A 135 -9.23 -18.61 -6.62
N SER A 136 -10.00 -19.68 -6.33
CA SER A 136 -11.31 -19.93 -6.93
C SER A 136 -12.37 -19.91 -5.84
N PHE A 137 -13.54 -19.29 -6.09
CA PHE A 137 -14.64 -19.28 -5.14
C PHE A 137 -15.28 -20.67 -5.03
N LEU A 138 -15.47 -21.13 -3.79
CA LEU A 138 -16.18 -22.36 -3.50
C LEU A 138 -17.61 -22.05 -3.00
N ARG A 139 -17.74 -21.02 -2.13
CA ARG A 139 -19.04 -20.61 -1.60
C ARG A 139 -19.01 -19.13 -1.18
N PRO A 140 -20.03 -18.31 -1.58
CA PRO A 140 -20.96 -18.60 -2.65
C PRO A 140 -20.23 -18.82 -3.97
N GLY A 141 -20.77 -19.65 -4.85
CA GLY A 141 -20.24 -19.79 -6.21
C GLY A 141 -20.40 -18.48 -7.00
N ALA A 142 -19.65 -18.32 -8.08
CA ALA A 142 -19.72 -17.14 -8.92
C ALA A 142 -21.15 -16.90 -9.44
N GLY A 143 -21.68 -15.69 -9.29
CA GLY A 143 -23.04 -15.32 -9.70
C GLY A 143 -24.14 -16.00 -8.92
N ALA A 144 -23.89 -16.59 -7.73
CA ALA A 144 -24.86 -17.30 -6.93
C ALA A 144 -26.08 -16.43 -6.59
N ARG A 145 -27.27 -17.02 -6.61
CA ARG A 145 -28.55 -16.37 -6.25
C ARG A 145 -29.21 -17.10 -5.09
N GLY A 146 -30.07 -16.38 -4.36
CA GLY A 146 -30.78 -16.95 -3.23
C GLY A 146 -29.87 -17.26 -2.03
N VAL A 147 -28.77 -16.55 -1.88
CA VAL A 147 -27.80 -16.74 -0.80
C VAL A 147 -28.42 -16.28 0.52
N GLY A 148 -28.34 -17.09 1.59
CA GLY A 148 -28.84 -16.74 2.91
C GLY A 148 -28.13 -15.52 3.48
N VAL A 149 -28.89 -14.65 4.18
CA VAL A 149 -28.36 -13.42 4.81
C VAL A 149 -27.76 -13.66 6.20
N ARG A 150 -27.90 -14.86 6.75
CA ARG A 150 -27.38 -15.24 8.08
C ARG A 150 -26.43 -16.41 7.97
N ASN A 151 -25.42 -16.45 8.85
CA ASN A 151 -24.42 -17.52 8.93
C ASN A 151 -23.71 -17.78 7.59
N LEU A 152 -23.62 -16.77 6.71
CA LEU A 152 -22.92 -16.93 5.44
C LEU A 152 -21.41 -17.11 5.70
N LYS A 153 -20.87 -18.19 5.17
CA LYS A 153 -19.42 -18.42 5.11
C LYS A 153 -18.98 -18.30 3.66
N VAL A 154 -18.11 -17.34 3.39
CA VAL A 154 -17.38 -17.26 2.11
C VAL A 154 -16.20 -18.21 2.20
N THR A 155 -16.04 -19.09 1.19
CA THR A 155 -14.95 -20.06 1.14
C THR A 155 -14.29 -20.08 -0.23
N TRP A 156 -12.98 -20.34 -0.29
CA TRP A 156 -12.18 -20.37 -1.49
C TRP A 156 -11.09 -21.45 -1.46
N THR A 157 -10.47 -21.70 -2.60
CA THR A 157 -9.37 -22.67 -2.70
C THR A 157 -8.10 -22.12 -2.04
N PRO A 158 -7.32 -22.96 -1.32
CA PRO A 158 -6.06 -22.51 -0.72
C PRO A 158 -5.02 -22.17 -1.80
N VAL A 159 -4.23 -21.12 -1.52
CA VAL A 159 -3.05 -20.73 -2.30
C VAL A 159 -1.83 -20.82 -1.40
N LYS A 160 -0.73 -21.37 -1.92
CA LYS A 160 0.55 -21.51 -1.20
C LYS A 160 1.47 -20.33 -1.48
N ASN A 161 2.43 -20.08 -0.58
CA ASN A 161 3.45 -19.05 -0.71
C ASN A 161 2.89 -17.64 -0.84
N ILE A 162 1.91 -17.33 0.00
CA ILE A 162 1.33 -16.00 0.15
C ILE A 162 1.47 -15.54 1.60
N ALA A 163 1.42 -14.23 1.83
CA ALA A 163 1.45 -13.66 3.18
C ALA A 163 0.06 -13.61 3.82
N ALA A 164 -0.99 -13.38 3.01
CA ALA A 164 -2.34 -13.14 3.50
C ALA A 164 -3.38 -13.30 2.39
N TYR A 165 -4.66 -13.35 2.80
CA TYR A 165 -5.81 -13.07 1.94
C TYR A 165 -6.43 -11.74 2.32
N ILE A 166 -7.05 -11.08 1.34
CA ILE A 166 -7.95 -9.93 1.55
C ILE A 166 -9.32 -10.33 1.03
N ILE A 167 -10.35 -10.17 1.85
CA ILE A 167 -11.74 -10.29 1.40
C ILE A 167 -12.40 -8.93 1.38
N LYS A 168 -13.13 -8.64 0.29
CA LYS A 168 -13.99 -7.45 0.17
C LYS A 168 -15.41 -7.89 -0.16
N ILE A 169 -16.39 -7.32 0.52
CA ILE A 169 -17.83 -7.50 0.20
C ILE A 169 -18.43 -6.11 0.12
N GLU A 170 -18.96 -5.75 -1.02
CA GLU A 170 -19.39 -4.39 -1.30
C GLU A 170 -20.81 -4.35 -1.86
N GLN A 171 -21.55 -3.31 -1.49
CA GLN A 171 -22.80 -2.92 -2.10
C GLN A 171 -22.69 -1.43 -2.50
N PRO A 172 -22.18 -1.12 -3.72
CA PRO A 172 -21.81 0.23 -4.10
C PRO A 172 -22.96 1.24 -4.04
N LYS A 173 -24.19 0.84 -4.44
CA LYS A 173 -25.36 1.74 -4.43
C LYS A 173 -25.74 2.23 -3.03
N ALA A 174 -25.45 1.44 -1.99
CA ALA A 174 -25.71 1.81 -0.60
C ALA A 174 -24.46 2.31 0.12
N GLY A 175 -23.31 2.37 -0.56
CA GLY A 175 -22.05 2.76 0.07
C GLY A 175 -21.59 1.81 1.18
N VAL A 176 -22.02 0.55 1.13
CA VAL A 176 -21.69 -0.46 2.15
C VAL A 176 -20.49 -1.26 1.68
N ASN A 177 -19.48 -1.31 2.54
CA ASN A 177 -18.29 -2.10 2.26
C ASN A 177 -17.78 -2.79 3.54
N LEU A 178 -17.25 -4.01 3.38
CA LEU A 178 -16.53 -4.76 4.38
C LEU A 178 -15.23 -5.23 3.76
N THR A 179 -14.11 -4.91 4.41
CA THR A 179 -12.79 -5.41 4.02
C THR A 179 -12.12 -6.06 5.23
N SER A 180 -11.50 -7.21 5.04
CA SER A 180 -10.74 -7.89 6.08
C SER A 180 -9.49 -8.55 5.50
N THR A 181 -8.39 -8.49 6.26
CA THR A 181 -7.15 -9.23 5.96
C THR A 181 -7.11 -10.48 6.84
N LEU A 182 -6.80 -11.61 6.23
CA LEU A 182 -6.83 -12.93 6.86
C LEU A 182 -5.47 -13.62 6.70
N PRO A 183 -5.01 -14.38 7.70
CA PRO A 183 -3.80 -15.19 7.57
C PRO A 183 -3.88 -16.20 6.42
N GLU A 184 -2.72 -16.60 5.85
CA GLU A 184 -2.61 -17.55 4.74
C GLU A 184 -3.28 -18.91 4.99
N ALA A 185 -3.38 -19.34 6.24
CA ALA A 185 -4.03 -20.59 6.62
C ALA A 185 -5.55 -20.56 6.56
N MET A 186 -6.16 -19.36 6.44
CA MET A 186 -7.61 -19.18 6.45
C MET A 186 -8.18 -19.16 5.04
N THR A 187 -9.02 -20.13 4.71
CA THR A 187 -9.75 -20.20 3.43
C THR A 187 -11.26 -20.03 3.62
N THR A 188 -11.65 -19.45 4.75
CA THR A 188 -13.05 -19.22 5.12
C THR A 188 -13.18 -17.91 5.87
N PHE A 189 -14.21 -17.14 5.53
CA PHE A 189 -14.62 -15.93 6.24
C PHE A 189 -16.10 -15.99 6.58
N ALA A 190 -16.45 -15.80 7.85
CA ALA A 190 -17.84 -15.69 8.30
C ALA A 190 -18.29 -14.23 8.14
N VAL A 191 -19.27 -14.00 7.27
CA VAL A 191 -19.87 -12.67 7.12
C VAL A 191 -20.68 -12.35 8.37
N PRO A 192 -20.49 -11.18 9.01
CA PRO A 192 -21.24 -10.80 10.20
C PRO A 192 -22.75 -10.80 9.93
N ASP A 193 -23.51 -11.40 10.83
CA ASP A 193 -24.98 -11.34 10.76
C ASP A 193 -25.47 -9.90 10.83
N GLY A 194 -26.44 -9.57 10.00
CA GLY A 194 -26.97 -8.21 9.88
C GLY A 194 -26.21 -7.31 8.88
N PHE A 195 -25.07 -7.73 8.35
CA PHE A 195 -24.37 -7.01 7.28
C PHE A 195 -25.13 -7.10 5.95
N LEU A 196 -25.62 -8.29 5.61
CA LEU A 196 -26.33 -8.53 4.36
C LEU A 196 -27.83 -8.22 4.49
N ARG A 197 -28.40 -7.60 3.45
CA ARG A 197 -29.83 -7.36 3.29
C ARG A 197 -30.43 -8.37 2.32
N ALA A 198 -31.68 -8.73 2.54
CA ALA A 198 -32.42 -9.63 1.65
C ALA A 198 -32.62 -9.01 0.26
N GLY A 199 -32.67 -9.86 -0.77
CA GLY A 199 -32.94 -9.48 -2.16
C GLY A 199 -31.89 -8.53 -2.77
N THR A 200 -30.66 -8.50 -2.23
CA THR A 200 -29.65 -7.51 -2.58
C THR A 200 -28.46 -8.19 -3.26
N GLU A 201 -27.96 -7.58 -4.33
CA GLU A 201 -26.73 -7.99 -5.01
C GLU A 201 -25.52 -7.35 -4.34
N TYR A 202 -24.49 -8.17 -4.09
CA TYR A 202 -23.21 -7.77 -3.53
C TYR A 202 -22.08 -8.15 -4.49
N GLN A 203 -21.06 -7.30 -4.55
CA GLN A 203 -19.77 -7.63 -5.11
C GLN A 203 -18.93 -8.36 -4.05
N LEU A 204 -18.22 -9.38 -4.46
CA LEU A 204 -17.34 -10.18 -3.61
C LEU A 204 -15.99 -10.31 -4.29
N ALA A 205 -14.93 -9.86 -3.63
CA ALA A 205 -13.57 -10.03 -4.08
C ALA A 205 -12.76 -10.81 -3.03
N VAL A 206 -11.85 -11.66 -3.51
CA VAL A 206 -10.81 -12.28 -2.68
C VAL A 206 -9.47 -12.04 -3.34
N GLY A 207 -8.59 -11.36 -2.61
CA GLY A 207 -7.22 -11.09 -3.01
C GLY A 207 -6.25 -12.03 -2.29
N THR A 208 -5.22 -12.45 -3.00
CA THR A 208 -4.01 -13.07 -2.44
C THR A 208 -2.91 -12.03 -2.35
N VAL A 209 -2.19 -11.98 -1.24
CA VAL A 209 -1.10 -11.04 -1.00
C VAL A 209 0.21 -11.80 -0.99
N SER A 210 1.16 -11.45 -1.86
CA SER A 210 2.49 -12.04 -1.84
C SER A 210 3.33 -11.55 -0.65
N HIS A 211 4.44 -12.21 -0.34
CA HIS A 211 5.37 -11.75 0.69
C HIS A 211 6.04 -10.42 0.35
N GLU A 212 6.11 -10.06 -0.94
CA GLU A 212 6.57 -8.76 -1.42
C GLU A 212 5.49 -7.67 -1.39
N GLY A 213 4.24 -8.02 -1.04
CA GLY A 213 3.11 -7.10 -0.91
C GLY A 213 2.25 -6.95 -2.17
N ASN A 214 2.58 -7.58 -3.31
CA ASN A 214 1.73 -7.56 -4.51
C ASN A 214 0.43 -8.32 -4.28
N ILE A 215 -0.63 -7.91 -4.98
CA ILE A 215 -1.96 -8.46 -4.76
C ILE A 215 -2.57 -8.94 -6.08
N SER A 216 -3.24 -10.09 -6.03
CA SER A 216 -4.08 -10.59 -7.13
C SER A 216 -5.49 -10.81 -6.64
N PHE A 217 -6.43 -10.00 -7.11
CA PHE A 217 -7.85 -10.15 -6.85
C PHE A 217 -8.53 -11.03 -7.89
N VAL A 218 -9.53 -11.79 -7.45
CA VAL A 218 -10.62 -12.31 -8.27
C VAL A 218 -11.93 -11.80 -7.71
N GLU A 219 -12.86 -11.50 -8.59
CA GLU A 219 -14.13 -10.91 -8.26
C GLU A 219 -15.31 -11.71 -8.79
N THR A 220 -16.43 -11.59 -8.10
CA THR A 220 -17.72 -12.13 -8.52
C THR A 220 -18.84 -11.33 -7.87
N THR A 221 -20.08 -11.62 -8.25
CA THR A 221 -21.26 -11.14 -7.54
C THR A 221 -22.04 -12.31 -6.93
N PHE A 222 -22.87 -12.01 -5.93
CA PHE A 222 -23.90 -12.90 -5.45
C PHE A 222 -25.15 -12.08 -5.05
N THR A 223 -26.33 -12.70 -5.17
CA THR A 223 -27.60 -12.08 -4.76
C THR A 223 -28.19 -12.84 -3.59
N THR A 224 -28.54 -12.13 -2.55
CA THR A 224 -29.20 -12.73 -1.36
C THR A 224 -30.63 -13.13 -1.65
N ALA A 225 -31.15 -14.09 -0.86
CA ALA A 225 -32.55 -14.48 -0.92
C ALA A 225 -33.46 -13.28 -0.60
N GLY A 226 -34.61 -13.20 -1.25
CA GLY A 226 -35.65 -12.22 -0.94
C GLY A 226 -36.30 -12.45 0.46
N GLU A 227 -37.01 -11.45 0.96
CA GLU A 227 -37.74 -11.60 2.22
C GLU A 227 -38.80 -12.74 2.11
N GLY A 228 -38.82 -13.61 3.10
CA GLY A 228 -39.80 -14.72 3.17
C GLY A 228 -39.37 -16.04 2.56
N VAL A 229 -38.21 -16.13 1.89
CA VAL A 229 -37.66 -17.42 1.45
C VAL A 229 -36.85 -18.01 2.59
N LYS A 230 -37.34 -19.06 3.25
CA LYS A 230 -36.55 -19.87 4.18
C LYS A 230 -35.43 -20.56 3.38
N PRO A 231 -34.20 -20.58 3.89
CA PRO A 231 -33.08 -21.28 3.26
C PRO A 231 -33.29 -22.79 3.21
#